data_9fb00fd3ef77257fabda38ef2a4ddc3d
#
_entry.id   9fb00fd3ef77257fabda38ef2a4ddc3d
#
_cell.length_a   1.000
_cell.length_b   1.000
_cell.length_c   1.000
_cell.angle_alpha   90.00
_cell.angle_beta   90.00
_cell.angle_gamma   90.00
#
_symmetry.space_group_name_H-M   'P 1'
#
loop_
_entity.id
_entity.type
_entity.pdbx_description
1 polymer ?
#
loop_
_entity_poly.entity_id
_entity_poly.type
_entity_poly.pdbx_seq_one_letter_code
_entity_poly.pdbx_strand_id
1 'polypeptide(L)'
;MSSGGHGGRRRGKKHEEEEHENHERWMVSYADMLTLLFVLFVVLFAMSQVDKEKFAALAQGLSASLGGPITAQPGATPEGSVLDGLPGAIDIASAIAPDQAVQQAEVDAAAAQAALAEAQQVAAEAQAEYQDLSEVRERIEAALAAAGHAGAARFEIDERGLVVHIVADQVLFDAEQAVLRPEGRQILDAIAPTLRDVPNDLGVEGHANHLPVTPGGIWPSNWELSAYRATTVVRYLAGEGVPGTQMVANGYSDTRPLVPPADPTAISVNRRVDVVVLSNASAEANELLPGLDAGNTEEGTDG
;
A
#
# COMPACT_ATOMS: atom_id res chain seq x y z
N MET A 1 -68.44 -46.13 30.35
CA MET A 1 -68.87 -44.77 30.41
C MET A 1 -67.74 -43.87 29.95
N SER A 2 -67.92 -43.38 28.80
CA SER A 2 -67.75 -42.01 28.29
C SER A 2 -66.28 -41.57 28.14
N SER A 3 -65.79 -41.54 26.97
CA SER A 3 -65.96 -40.63 25.87
C SER A 3 -65.05 -39.38 25.97
N GLY A 4 -64.30 -39.13 24.94
CA GLY A 4 -63.75 -37.81 24.69
C GLY A 4 -62.44 -37.83 23.92
N GLY A 5 -62.49 -38.05 22.58
CA GLY A 5 -61.36 -37.78 21.70
C GLY A 5 -61.22 -36.27 21.44
N HIS A 6 -60.00 -35.82 21.30
CA HIS A 6 -59.74 -34.54 20.64
C HIS A 6 -58.52 -34.70 19.73
N GLY A 7 -58.77 -34.55 18.44
CA GLY A 7 -57.81 -34.53 17.37
C GLY A 7 -56.91 -33.31 17.41
N GLY A 8 -55.63 -33.55 17.52
CA GLY A 8 -54.61 -32.54 17.35
C GLY A 8 -54.23 -32.37 15.87
N ARG A 9 -54.63 -31.26 15.26
CA ARG A 9 -54.19 -30.81 13.94
C ARG A 9 -52.66 -30.62 13.95
N ARG A 10 -51.97 -31.42 13.18
CA ARG A 10 -50.57 -31.16 12.79
C ARG A 10 -50.51 -29.92 11.90
N ARG A 11 -50.00 -28.82 12.44
CA ARG A 11 -49.60 -27.65 11.68
C ARG A 11 -48.32 -28.01 10.92
N GLY A 12 -48.41 -28.02 9.57
CA GLY A 12 -47.26 -28.10 8.69
C GLY A 12 -46.33 -26.92 8.94
N LYS A 13 -45.09 -27.21 9.21
CA LYS A 13 -44.00 -26.24 9.27
C LYS A 13 -43.72 -25.80 7.85
N LYS A 14 -44.06 -24.56 7.52
CA LYS A 14 -43.72 -23.88 6.29
C LYS A 14 -42.19 -23.73 6.29
N HIS A 15 -41.48 -24.39 5.37
CA HIS A 15 -40.10 -24.12 5.06
C HIS A 15 -40.06 -22.68 4.51
N GLU A 16 -39.45 -21.78 5.24
CA GLU A 16 -38.93 -20.54 4.70
C GLU A 16 -37.74 -20.90 3.85
N GLU A 17 -37.85 -20.72 2.54
CA GLU A 17 -36.72 -20.71 1.62
C GLU A 17 -35.83 -19.54 2.06
N GLU A 18 -34.64 -19.82 2.56
CA GLU A 18 -33.61 -18.81 2.75
C GLU A 18 -33.27 -18.25 1.38
N GLU A 19 -33.65 -16.99 1.16
CA GLU A 19 -33.20 -16.22 0.00
C GLU A 19 -31.65 -16.16 0.09
N HIS A 20 -31.00 -16.91 -0.79
CA HIS A 20 -29.58 -16.73 -1.04
C HIS A 20 -29.36 -15.28 -1.48
N GLU A 21 -28.88 -14.44 -0.55
CA GLU A 21 -28.41 -13.12 -0.88
C GLU A 21 -27.30 -13.28 -1.94
N ASN A 22 -27.64 -12.86 -3.17
CA ASN A 22 -26.75 -12.88 -4.31
C ASN A 22 -25.61 -11.87 -4.07
N HIS A 23 -24.52 -12.32 -3.47
CA HIS A 23 -23.31 -11.54 -3.26
C HIS A 23 -22.66 -11.05 -4.58
N GLU A 24 -23.15 -11.49 -5.73
CA GLU A 24 -22.64 -11.13 -7.06
C GLU A 24 -23.32 -9.91 -7.70
N ARG A 25 -24.35 -9.33 -7.07
CA ARG A 25 -25.08 -8.18 -7.67
C ARG A 25 -24.20 -6.94 -7.85
N TRP A 26 -23.21 -6.76 -6.97
CA TRP A 26 -22.26 -5.66 -7.11
C TRP A 26 -21.32 -5.84 -8.32
N MET A 27 -20.99 -7.09 -8.67
CA MET A 27 -20.14 -7.41 -9.82
C MET A 27 -20.81 -7.02 -11.14
N VAL A 28 -22.13 -7.20 -11.25
CA VAL A 28 -22.91 -6.78 -12.42
C VAL A 28 -22.90 -5.25 -12.55
N SER A 29 -23.07 -4.53 -11.44
CA SER A 29 -23.02 -3.06 -11.44
C SER A 29 -21.60 -2.54 -11.74
N TYR A 30 -20.57 -3.24 -11.28
CA TYR A 30 -19.17 -2.92 -11.57
C TYR A 30 -18.84 -3.17 -13.05
N ALA A 31 -19.30 -4.30 -13.61
CA ALA A 31 -19.11 -4.60 -15.02
C ALA A 31 -19.81 -3.59 -15.93
N ASP A 32 -21.01 -3.12 -15.56
CA ASP A 32 -21.74 -2.08 -16.30
C ASP A 32 -20.97 -0.74 -16.26
N MET A 33 -20.43 -0.36 -15.09
CA MET A 33 -19.62 0.84 -14.97
C MET A 33 -18.34 0.77 -15.81
N LEU A 34 -17.67 -0.40 -15.85
CA LEU A 34 -16.49 -0.63 -16.70
C LEU A 34 -16.83 -0.56 -18.20
N THR A 35 -17.96 -1.14 -18.61
CA THR A 35 -18.37 -1.07 -20.01
C THR A 35 -18.72 0.34 -20.45
N LEU A 36 -19.41 1.12 -19.60
CA LEU A 36 -19.70 2.54 -19.86
C LEU A 36 -18.42 3.38 -19.94
N LEU A 37 -17.47 3.13 -19.04
CA LEU A 37 -16.15 3.80 -19.05
C LEU A 37 -15.36 3.44 -20.33
N PHE A 38 -15.38 2.17 -20.73
CA PHE A 38 -14.76 1.72 -21.96
C PHE A 38 -15.38 2.39 -23.20
N VAL A 39 -16.72 2.44 -23.28
CA VAL A 39 -17.43 3.13 -24.38
C VAL A 39 -17.08 4.60 -24.39
N LEU A 40 -17.01 5.27 -23.23
CA LEU A 40 -16.59 6.67 -23.14
C LEU A 40 -15.18 6.85 -23.68
N PHE A 41 -14.23 5.99 -23.32
CA PHE A 41 -12.86 6.02 -23.83
C PHE A 41 -12.80 5.81 -25.33
N VAL A 42 -13.56 4.88 -25.89
CA VAL A 42 -13.62 4.64 -27.34
C VAL A 42 -14.18 5.85 -28.08
N VAL A 43 -15.22 6.51 -27.52
CA VAL A 43 -15.79 7.73 -28.11
C VAL A 43 -14.79 8.90 -28.06
N LEU A 44 -14.13 9.10 -26.91
CA LEU A 44 -13.10 10.14 -26.78
C LEU A 44 -11.90 9.87 -27.68
N PHE A 45 -11.48 8.62 -27.83
CA PHE A 45 -10.41 8.22 -28.75
C PHE A 45 -10.82 8.47 -30.22
N ALA A 46 -12.06 8.12 -30.59
CA ALA A 46 -12.57 8.39 -31.94
C ALA A 46 -12.70 9.89 -32.24
N MET A 47 -13.05 10.72 -31.25
CA MET A 47 -13.09 12.18 -31.39
C MET A 47 -11.69 12.81 -31.38
N SER A 48 -10.71 12.19 -30.72
CA SER A 48 -9.31 12.63 -30.69
C SER A 48 -8.59 12.43 -32.02
N GLN A 49 -9.10 11.57 -32.90
CA GLN A 49 -8.64 11.39 -34.27
C GLN A 49 -9.21 12.49 -35.20
N VAL A 50 -9.12 13.77 -34.79
CA VAL A 50 -9.39 14.86 -35.70
C VAL A 50 -8.30 14.83 -36.76
N ASP A 51 -8.71 14.45 -37.96
CA ASP A 51 -7.88 14.27 -39.15
C ASP A 51 -7.21 15.60 -39.48
N LYS A 52 -5.94 15.76 -39.10
CA LYS A 52 -5.13 16.98 -39.35
C LYS A 52 -5.12 17.36 -40.80
N GLU A 53 -5.23 16.38 -41.72
CA GLU A 53 -5.33 16.61 -43.18
C GLU A 53 -6.68 17.20 -43.58
N LYS A 54 -7.77 16.80 -43.00
CA LYS A 54 -9.11 17.37 -43.25
C LYS A 54 -9.24 18.79 -42.74
N PHE A 55 -8.61 19.07 -41.58
CA PHE A 55 -8.59 20.42 -41.03
C PHE A 55 -7.72 21.35 -41.88
N ALA A 56 -6.55 20.90 -42.35
CA ALA A 56 -5.69 21.63 -43.24
C ALA A 56 -6.36 21.89 -44.62
N ALA A 57 -7.08 20.88 -45.17
CA ALA A 57 -7.83 21.03 -46.40
C ALA A 57 -9.01 22.01 -46.26
N LEU A 58 -9.70 22.02 -45.10
CA LEU A 58 -10.77 22.98 -44.78
C LEU A 58 -10.18 24.41 -44.67
N ALA A 59 -9.06 24.58 -43.99
CA ALA A 59 -8.36 25.87 -43.86
C ALA A 59 -7.88 26.40 -45.20
N GLN A 60 -7.34 25.53 -46.09
CA GLN A 60 -6.98 25.90 -47.45
C GLN A 60 -8.17 26.26 -48.33
N GLY A 61 -9.28 25.50 -48.22
CA GLY A 61 -10.51 25.79 -48.95
C GLY A 61 -11.14 27.10 -48.53
N LEU A 62 -11.09 27.44 -47.24
CA LEU A 62 -11.60 28.69 -46.71
C LEU A 62 -10.72 29.89 -47.13
N SER A 63 -9.39 29.75 -47.11
CA SER A 63 -8.47 30.78 -47.58
C SER A 63 -8.60 31.07 -49.10
N ALA A 64 -8.83 30.02 -49.89
CA ALA A 64 -9.09 30.17 -51.33
C ALA A 64 -10.45 30.83 -51.62
N SER A 65 -11.46 30.61 -50.76
CA SER A 65 -12.80 31.20 -50.89
C SER A 65 -12.86 32.66 -50.45
N LEU A 66 -11.96 33.10 -49.56
CA LEU A 66 -11.91 34.47 -49.03
C LEU A 66 -10.89 35.41 -49.69
N GLY A 67 -10.32 34.99 -50.83
CA GLY A 67 -9.62 35.89 -51.77
C GLY A 67 -8.18 36.26 -51.46
N GLY A 68 -7.32 35.31 -51.18
CA GLY A 68 -5.88 35.51 -51.29
C GLY A 68 -5.03 35.02 -50.12
N PRO A 69 -3.72 34.74 -50.34
CA PRO A 69 -2.84 34.27 -49.29
C PRO A 69 -2.57 35.37 -48.26
N ILE A 70 -2.91 35.13 -47.00
CA ILE A 70 -2.51 35.98 -45.89
C ILE A 70 -1.04 35.69 -45.58
N THR A 71 -0.14 36.39 -46.30
CA THR A 71 1.27 36.48 -45.93
C THR A 71 1.35 37.46 -44.76
N ALA A 72 1.42 36.97 -43.54
CA ALA A 72 1.71 37.79 -42.37
C ALA A 72 3.16 38.28 -42.46
N GLN A 73 3.35 39.51 -42.95
CA GLN A 73 4.61 40.23 -42.84
C GLN A 73 4.49 41.14 -41.59
N PRO A 74 5.39 41.05 -40.60
CA PRO A 74 5.32 41.89 -39.41
C PRO A 74 5.55 43.33 -39.80
N GLY A 75 4.53 44.17 -39.65
CA GLY A 75 4.67 45.64 -39.79
C GLY A 75 3.80 46.34 -40.82
N ALA A 76 2.87 45.68 -41.54
CA ALA A 76 1.96 46.38 -42.46
C ALA A 76 0.53 46.36 -41.89
N THR A 77 -0.01 47.53 -41.54
CA THR A 77 -1.42 47.74 -41.28
C THR A 77 -2.14 47.83 -42.65
N PRO A 78 -3.07 46.92 -42.98
CA PRO A 78 -3.87 47.05 -44.20
C PRO A 78 -5.00 48.05 -43.92
N GLU A 79 -4.87 49.25 -44.45
CA GLU A 79 -6.02 50.13 -44.65
C GLU A 79 -6.90 49.52 -45.75
N GLY A 80 -8.14 49.11 -45.36
CA GLY A 80 -9.15 48.66 -46.30
C GLY A 80 -9.65 47.20 -46.10
N SER A 81 -9.97 46.80 -44.90
CA SER A 81 -10.68 45.54 -44.65
C SER A 81 -12.16 45.73 -44.99
N VAL A 82 -12.72 44.91 -45.88
CA VAL A 82 -14.15 44.86 -46.27
C VAL A 82 -15.07 44.42 -45.15
N LEU A 83 -14.52 44.20 -43.93
CA LEU A 83 -15.22 43.75 -42.75
C LEU A 83 -15.51 44.85 -41.73
N ASP A 84 -15.19 46.11 -42.05
CA ASP A 84 -15.41 47.25 -41.17
C ASP A 84 -16.88 47.72 -41.26
N GLY A 85 -17.81 46.93 -40.71
CA GLY A 85 -19.23 47.29 -40.75
C GLY A 85 -20.20 46.19 -40.33
N LEU A 86 -19.75 44.99 -39.98
CA LEU A 86 -20.61 43.94 -39.46
C LEU A 86 -20.57 43.94 -37.92
N PRO A 87 -21.66 44.33 -37.24
CA PRO A 87 -21.74 44.16 -35.79
C PRO A 87 -21.86 42.68 -35.48
N GLY A 88 -20.79 42.08 -34.97
CA GLY A 88 -20.73 40.67 -34.67
C GLY A 88 -19.62 39.91 -35.38
N ALA A 89 -18.66 40.59 -36.01
CA ALA A 89 -17.44 39.93 -36.52
C ALA A 89 -16.74 39.30 -35.31
N ILE A 90 -16.96 38.00 -35.14
CA ILE A 90 -16.19 37.16 -34.26
C ILE A 90 -14.73 37.36 -34.68
N ASP A 91 -13.88 37.74 -33.77
CA ASP A 91 -12.43 37.85 -33.97
C ASP A 91 -11.88 36.44 -34.28
N ILE A 92 -11.97 36.06 -35.57
CA ILE A 92 -11.53 34.76 -36.09
C ILE A 92 -10.01 34.63 -35.92
N ALA A 93 -9.28 35.74 -35.77
CA ALA A 93 -7.85 35.72 -35.50
C ALA A 93 -7.55 35.25 -34.04
N SER A 94 -8.45 35.52 -33.09
CA SER A 94 -8.31 34.98 -31.73
C SER A 94 -8.87 33.55 -31.61
N ALA A 95 -9.78 33.12 -32.53
CA ALA A 95 -10.27 31.75 -32.59
C ALA A 95 -9.33 30.78 -33.32
N ILE A 96 -8.35 31.30 -34.07
CA ILE A 96 -7.30 30.54 -34.76
C ILE A 96 -5.98 30.87 -34.07
N ALA A 97 -5.80 30.52 -32.83
CA ALA A 97 -4.50 30.28 -32.22
C ALA A 97 -4.31 28.76 -32.07
N PRO A 98 -4.14 27.97 -33.16
CA PRO A 98 -3.92 26.53 -33.06
C PRO A 98 -2.60 26.22 -32.36
N ASP A 99 -1.67 27.16 -32.32
CA ASP A 99 -0.33 26.98 -31.76
C ASP A 99 -0.35 26.82 -30.22
N GLN A 100 -1.17 27.59 -29.50
CA GLN A 100 -1.19 27.54 -28.04
C GLN A 100 -1.87 26.27 -27.52
N ALA A 101 -2.97 25.83 -28.13
CA ALA A 101 -3.66 24.61 -27.75
C ALA A 101 -2.83 23.35 -28.07
N VAL A 102 -2.10 23.37 -29.21
CA VAL A 102 -1.20 22.26 -29.58
C VAL A 102 0.02 22.23 -28.66
N GLN A 103 0.63 23.38 -28.37
CA GLN A 103 1.74 23.48 -27.44
C GLN A 103 1.34 23.06 -26.01
N GLN A 104 0.15 23.47 -25.57
CA GLN A 104 -0.35 23.03 -24.24
C GLN A 104 -0.58 21.51 -24.21
N ALA A 105 -1.19 20.92 -25.24
CA ALA A 105 -1.38 19.49 -25.35
C ALA A 105 -0.05 18.69 -25.40
N GLU A 106 0.97 19.23 -26.03
CA GLU A 106 2.32 18.63 -26.05
C GLU A 106 2.97 18.71 -24.66
N VAL A 107 2.83 19.84 -23.95
CA VAL A 107 3.32 19.99 -22.56
C VAL A 107 2.58 19.04 -21.62
N ASP A 108 1.26 18.95 -21.74
CA ASP A 108 0.45 18.05 -20.91
C ASP A 108 0.77 16.58 -21.19
N ALA A 109 1.00 16.21 -22.45
CA ALA A 109 1.42 14.87 -22.85
C ALA A 109 2.83 14.54 -22.32
N ALA A 110 3.76 15.48 -22.40
CA ALA A 110 5.11 15.32 -21.86
C ALA A 110 5.08 15.17 -20.33
N ALA A 111 4.25 15.97 -19.63
CA ALA A 111 4.06 15.87 -18.19
C ALA A 111 3.46 14.51 -17.79
N ALA A 112 2.45 14.03 -18.52
CA ALA A 112 1.85 12.72 -18.30
C ALA A 112 2.84 11.56 -18.52
N GLN A 113 3.71 11.67 -19.54
CA GLN A 113 4.76 10.69 -19.79
C GLN A 113 5.82 10.70 -18.69
N ALA A 114 6.21 11.88 -18.19
CA ALA A 114 7.14 12.01 -17.08
C ALA A 114 6.57 11.39 -15.78
N ALA A 115 5.31 11.68 -15.46
CA ALA A 115 4.63 11.10 -14.29
C ALA A 115 4.50 9.57 -14.39
N LEU A 116 4.24 9.04 -15.60
CA LEU A 116 4.20 7.60 -15.81
C LEU A 116 5.58 6.95 -15.62
N ALA A 117 6.63 7.59 -16.14
CA ALA A 117 8.00 7.11 -15.97
C ALA A 117 8.43 7.11 -14.51
N GLU A 118 8.09 8.16 -13.76
CA GLU A 118 8.32 8.26 -12.31
C GLU A 118 7.58 7.17 -11.55
N ALA A 119 6.30 6.96 -11.81
CA ALA A 119 5.52 5.89 -11.19
C ALA A 119 6.08 4.49 -11.49
N GLN A 120 6.58 4.26 -12.70
CA GLN A 120 7.25 3.01 -13.07
C GLN A 120 8.57 2.82 -12.33
N GLN A 121 9.33 3.89 -12.12
CA GLN A 121 10.57 3.86 -11.36
C GLN A 121 10.32 3.55 -9.89
N VAL A 122 9.34 4.20 -9.26
CA VAL A 122 8.92 3.94 -7.88
C VAL A 122 8.46 2.50 -7.71
N ALA A 123 7.65 1.98 -8.64
CA ALA A 123 7.20 0.59 -8.60
C ALA A 123 8.35 -0.41 -8.77
N ALA A 124 9.33 -0.12 -9.63
CA ALA A 124 10.51 -0.96 -9.80
C ALA A 124 11.40 -0.96 -8.55
N GLU A 125 11.58 0.20 -7.89
CA GLU A 125 12.29 0.33 -6.62
C GLU A 125 11.60 -0.46 -5.51
N ALA A 126 10.28 -0.33 -5.36
CA ALA A 126 9.50 -1.09 -4.39
C ALA A 126 9.60 -2.60 -4.62
N GLN A 127 9.57 -3.05 -5.87
CA GLN A 127 9.70 -4.46 -6.21
C GLN A 127 11.09 -5.01 -5.87
N ALA A 128 12.15 -4.25 -6.11
CA ALA A 128 13.52 -4.63 -5.76
C ALA A 128 13.69 -4.73 -4.24
N GLU A 129 13.26 -3.70 -3.50
CA GLU A 129 13.31 -3.70 -2.04
C GLU A 129 12.50 -4.85 -1.42
N TYR A 130 11.30 -5.12 -1.96
CA TYR A 130 10.49 -6.26 -1.52
C TYR A 130 11.23 -7.59 -1.70
N GLN A 131 11.95 -7.78 -2.81
CA GLN A 131 12.74 -8.99 -3.06
C GLN A 131 13.89 -9.11 -2.05
N ASP A 132 14.62 -8.03 -1.78
CA ASP A 132 15.72 -8.02 -0.82
C ASP A 132 15.22 -8.33 0.60
N LEU A 133 14.12 -7.71 1.03
CA LEU A 133 13.50 -7.98 2.34
C LEU A 133 12.94 -9.41 2.43
N SER A 134 12.39 -9.93 1.36
CA SER A 134 11.90 -11.32 1.29
C SER A 134 13.05 -12.33 1.40
N GLU A 135 14.20 -12.07 0.79
CA GLU A 135 15.41 -12.89 0.95
C GLU A 135 15.89 -12.89 2.41
N VAL A 136 15.89 -11.74 3.06
CA VAL A 136 16.21 -11.63 4.50
C VAL A 136 15.24 -12.44 5.34
N ARG A 137 13.93 -12.36 5.06
CA ARG A 137 12.88 -13.15 5.71
C ARG A 137 13.16 -14.64 5.60
N GLU A 138 13.40 -15.14 4.39
CA GLU A 138 13.68 -16.56 4.14
C GLU A 138 14.95 -17.03 4.88
N ARG A 139 15.99 -16.21 4.91
CA ARG A 139 17.23 -16.53 5.65
C ARG A 139 16.99 -16.61 7.16
N ILE A 140 16.20 -15.70 7.73
CA ILE A 140 15.85 -15.71 9.16
C ILE A 140 14.99 -16.95 9.46
N GLU A 141 13.98 -17.22 8.64
CA GLU A 141 13.10 -18.36 8.81
C GLU A 141 13.85 -19.71 8.76
N ALA A 142 14.74 -19.85 7.78
CA ALA A 142 15.60 -21.02 7.66
C ALA A 142 16.55 -21.18 8.86
N ALA A 143 17.11 -20.09 9.37
CA ALA A 143 18.00 -20.10 10.54
C ALA A 143 17.24 -20.51 11.81
N LEU A 144 16.02 -20.00 12.01
CA LEU A 144 15.14 -20.40 13.12
C LEU A 144 14.75 -21.88 13.02
N ALA A 145 14.39 -22.36 11.83
CA ALA A 145 14.06 -23.76 11.61
C ALA A 145 15.26 -24.68 11.89
N ALA A 146 16.46 -24.31 11.42
CA ALA A 146 17.70 -25.07 11.69
C ALA A 146 18.07 -25.12 13.18
N ALA A 147 17.75 -24.07 13.95
CA ALA A 147 17.93 -24.03 15.39
C ALA A 147 16.80 -24.74 16.18
N GLY A 148 15.81 -25.31 15.51
CA GLY A 148 14.68 -25.99 16.15
C GLY A 148 13.58 -25.07 16.66
N HIS A 149 13.57 -23.83 16.22
CA HIS A 149 12.63 -22.78 16.62
C HIS A 149 11.70 -22.37 15.47
N ALA A 150 11.34 -23.30 14.56
CA ALA A 150 10.37 -23.06 13.50
C ALA A 150 9.05 -22.51 14.08
N GLY A 151 8.56 -21.40 13.55
CA GLY A 151 7.34 -20.74 14.03
C GLY A 151 7.51 -19.90 15.31
N ALA A 152 8.74 -19.66 15.80
CA ALA A 152 9.00 -18.77 16.93
C ALA A 152 8.83 -17.28 16.57
N ALA A 153 8.81 -16.96 15.29
CA ALA A 153 8.58 -15.61 14.77
C ALA A 153 7.47 -15.63 13.69
N ARG A 154 6.79 -14.50 13.56
CA ARG A 154 5.92 -14.19 12.41
C ARG A 154 6.56 -13.06 11.63
N PHE A 155 6.34 -13.05 10.33
CA PHE A 155 6.96 -12.11 9.41
C PHE A 155 5.88 -11.33 8.69
N GLU A 156 6.12 -10.04 8.52
CA GLU A 156 5.26 -9.12 7.78
C GLU A 156 6.16 -8.09 7.09
N ILE A 157 5.89 -7.75 5.84
CA ILE A 157 6.55 -6.63 5.17
C ILE A 157 5.55 -5.48 5.09
N ASP A 158 5.82 -4.43 5.87
CA ASP A 158 5.02 -3.20 5.91
C ASP A 158 5.80 -2.02 5.31
N GLU A 159 5.22 -0.81 5.39
CA GLU A 159 5.84 0.43 4.89
C GLU A 159 7.21 0.75 5.52
N ARG A 160 7.56 0.14 6.63
CA ARG A 160 8.84 0.35 7.33
C ARG A 160 9.92 -0.63 6.87
N GLY A 161 9.52 -1.75 6.28
CA GLY A 161 10.38 -2.85 5.89
C GLY A 161 9.91 -4.20 6.42
N LEU A 162 10.84 -5.13 6.67
CA LEU A 162 10.52 -6.46 7.20
C LEU A 162 10.41 -6.42 8.72
N VAL A 163 9.23 -6.74 9.23
CA VAL A 163 8.94 -6.87 10.66
C VAL A 163 8.99 -8.33 11.07
N VAL A 164 9.87 -8.66 12.01
CA VAL A 164 10.00 -9.98 12.61
C VAL A 164 9.38 -9.93 14.00
N HIS A 165 8.15 -10.42 14.13
CA HIS A 165 7.40 -10.47 15.38
C HIS A 165 7.83 -11.69 16.20
N ILE A 166 8.58 -11.47 17.27
CA ILE A 166 8.99 -12.54 18.19
C ILE A 166 8.07 -12.49 19.41
N VAL A 167 7.24 -13.52 19.60
CA VAL A 167 6.36 -13.60 20.74
C VAL A 167 7.18 -13.62 22.03
N ALA A 168 7.12 -12.54 22.79
CA ALA A 168 7.94 -12.39 24.00
C ALA A 168 7.41 -13.17 25.18
N ASP A 169 6.12 -13.54 25.16
CA ASP A 169 5.48 -14.23 26.30
C ASP A 169 6.01 -15.64 26.44
N GLN A 170 6.71 -15.89 27.56
CA GLN A 170 7.32 -17.16 27.93
C GLN A 170 8.48 -17.65 27.03
N VAL A 171 8.78 -16.96 25.93
CA VAL A 171 9.89 -17.30 25.03
C VAL A 171 11.08 -16.38 25.27
N LEU A 172 10.92 -15.07 25.09
CA LEU A 172 12.02 -14.10 25.28
C LEU A 172 12.19 -13.70 26.75
N PHE A 173 11.07 -13.44 27.46
CA PHE A 173 11.09 -12.90 28.82
C PHE A 173 10.03 -13.55 29.71
N ASP A 174 10.30 -13.62 31.00
CA ASP A 174 9.28 -13.92 31.99
C ASP A 174 8.34 -12.71 32.21
N ALA A 175 7.19 -12.97 32.85
CA ALA A 175 6.22 -11.91 33.14
C ALA A 175 6.88 -10.77 33.91
N GLU A 176 6.66 -9.53 33.47
CA GLU A 176 7.25 -8.30 34.04
C GLU A 176 8.78 -8.34 34.22
N GLN A 177 9.47 -9.21 33.46
CA GLN A 177 10.93 -9.26 33.43
C GLN A 177 11.46 -8.73 32.10
N ALA A 178 12.71 -8.24 32.15
CA ALA A 178 13.46 -7.83 30.97
C ALA A 178 14.84 -8.53 30.88
N VAL A 179 14.96 -9.70 31.53
CA VAL A 179 16.12 -10.60 31.43
C VAL A 179 15.78 -11.68 30.42
N LEU A 180 16.62 -11.85 29.39
CA LEU A 180 16.43 -12.87 28.36
C LEU A 180 16.47 -14.29 28.95
N ARG A 181 15.46 -15.07 28.61
CA ARG A 181 15.40 -16.51 28.90
C ARG A 181 16.40 -17.28 28.02
N PRO A 182 16.76 -18.51 28.39
CA PRO A 182 17.64 -19.35 27.56
C PRO A 182 17.10 -19.55 26.14
N GLU A 183 15.78 -19.83 26.00
CA GLU A 183 15.11 -19.99 24.69
C GLU A 183 15.17 -18.71 23.87
N GLY A 184 14.95 -17.56 24.49
CA GLY A 184 15.03 -16.26 23.83
C GLY A 184 16.44 -15.96 23.29
N ARG A 185 17.49 -16.35 24.02
CA ARG A 185 18.86 -16.24 23.54
C ARG A 185 19.10 -17.12 22.33
N GLN A 186 18.65 -18.38 22.34
CA GLN A 186 18.78 -19.29 21.20
C GLN A 186 18.13 -18.76 19.94
N ILE A 187 16.97 -18.11 20.07
CA ILE A 187 16.30 -17.45 18.92
C ILE A 187 17.15 -16.28 18.42
N LEU A 188 17.60 -15.41 19.33
CA LEU A 188 18.44 -14.27 18.94
C LEU A 188 19.79 -14.71 18.35
N ASP A 189 20.41 -15.78 18.90
CA ASP A 189 21.63 -16.39 18.35
C ASP A 189 21.42 -16.89 16.92
N ALA A 190 20.26 -17.46 16.63
CA ALA A 190 19.91 -17.97 15.30
C ALA A 190 19.76 -16.83 14.27
N ILE A 191 19.15 -15.72 14.64
CA ILE A 191 18.89 -14.61 13.71
C ILE A 191 20.03 -13.61 13.61
N ALA A 192 20.89 -13.48 14.64
CA ALA A 192 21.95 -12.49 14.71
C ALA A 192 22.92 -12.53 13.51
N PRO A 193 23.36 -13.70 12.97
CA PRO A 193 24.20 -13.73 11.79
C PRO A 193 23.56 -13.07 10.57
N THR A 194 22.27 -13.31 10.32
CA THR A 194 21.54 -12.68 9.22
C THR A 194 21.45 -11.16 9.43
N LEU A 195 21.08 -10.73 10.65
CA LEU A 195 20.95 -9.30 10.99
C LEU A 195 22.30 -8.54 10.93
N ARG A 196 23.41 -9.21 11.18
CA ARG A 196 24.74 -8.62 11.07
C ARG A 196 25.15 -8.36 9.62
N ASP A 197 24.68 -9.23 8.72
CA ASP A 197 25.11 -9.23 7.31
C ASP A 197 24.22 -8.34 6.42
N VAL A 198 23.09 -7.81 6.93
CA VAL A 198 22.25 -6.86 6.20
C VAL A 198 22.79 -5.43 6.33
N PRO A 199 22.75 -4.63 5.26
CA PRO A 199 23.17 -3.23 5.29
C PRO A 199 22.16 -2.28 5.93
N ASN A 200 20.95 -2.78 6.21
CA ASN A 200 19.79 -2.01 6.68
C ASN A 200 19.96 -1.57 8.13
N ASP A 201 19.39 -0.43 8.46
CA ASP A 201 19.17 -0.06 9.86
C ASP A 201 18.11 -0.97 10.50
N LEU A 202 18.24 -1.20 11.80
CA LEU A 202 17.39 -2.12 12.56
C LEU A 202 16.65 -1.39 13.67
N GLY A 203 15.32 -1.51 13.67
CA GLY A 203 14.48 -1.09 14.78
C GLY A 203 14.17 -2.26 15.70
N VAL A 204 14.45 -2.16 16.99
CA VAL A 204 13.99 -3.14 17.98
C VAL A 204 12.89 -2.51 18.80
N GLU A 205 11.69 -3.06 18.71
CA GLU A 205 10.47 -2.47 19.24
C GLU A 205 9.88 -3.38 20.33
N GLY A 206 9.80 -2.87 21.56
CA GLY A 206 9.18 -3.57 22.67
C GLY A 206 7.70 -3.20 22.81
N HIS A 207 6.86 -4.22 22.98
CA HIS A 207 5.43 -4.06 23.17
C HIS A 207 4.94 -4.76 24.44
N ALA A 208 3.91 -4.21 25.05
CA ALA A 208 3.21 -4.78 26.18
C ALA A 208 1.76 -5.11 25.80
N ASN A 209 1.11 -5.92 26.61
CA ASN A 209 -0.35 -6.07 26.53
C ASN A 209 -1.06 -4.91 27.26
N HIS A 210 -2.38 -4.89 27.17
CA HIS A 210 -3.24 -3.85 27.77
C HIS A 210 -3.31 -3.88 29.31
N LEU A 211 -2.77 -4.91 29.96
CA LEU A 211 -2.79 -4.99 31.42
C LEU A 211 -1.67 -4.12 32.02
N PRO A 212 -1.95 -3.34 33.07
CA PRO A 212 -0.91 -2.58 33.74
C PRO A 212 0.08 -3.49 34.45
N VAL A 213 1.31 -3.02 34.62
CA VAL A 213 2.31 -3.68 35.45
C VAL A 213 1.84 -3.71 36.92
N THR A 214 2.39 -4.63 37.72
CA THR A 214 2.07 -4.74 39.14
C THR A 214 2.39 -3.44 39.88
N PRO A 215 1.41 -2.86 40.59
CA PRO A 215 1.64 -1.63 41.39
C PRO A 215 2.71 -1.82 42.43
N GLY A 216 3.69 -0.94 42.49
CA GLY A 216 4.83 -1.02 43.42
C GLY A 216 5.88 -2.07 43.02
N GLY A 217 5.77 -2.67 41.84
CA GLY A 217 6.78 -3.53 41.24
C GLY A 217 8.03 -2.77 40.77
N ILE A 218 8.83 -3.44 39.97
CA ILE A 218 10.12 -2.89 39.45
C ILE A 218 9.85 -1.78 38.42
N TRP A 219 8.78 -1.91 37.68
CA TRP A 219 8.46 -1.03 36.54
C TRP A 219 7.39 -0.02 36.95
N PRO A 220 7.61 1.28 36.67
CA PRO A 220 6.58 2.31 36.85
C PRO A 220 5.36 2.11 35.93
N SER A 221 5.59 1.69 34.68
CA SER A 221 4.55 1.43 33.70
C SER A 221 5.00 0.46 32.59
N ASN A 222 4.08 0.15 31.67
CA ASN A 222 4.39 -0.64 30.46
C ASN A 222 5.38 0.09 29.52
N TRP A 223 5.50 1.41 29.63
CA TRP A 223 6.47 2.18 28.84
C TRP A 223 7.90 1.79 29.19
N GLU A 224 8.25 1.81 30.45
CA GLU A 224 9.60 1.46 30.91
C GLU A 224 9.89 -0.03 30.66
N LEU A 225 8.93 -0.90 30.91
CA LEU A 225 9.09 -2.35 30.69
C LEU A 225 9.36 -2.65 29.22
N SER A 226 8.57 -2.08 28.30
CA SER A 226 8.71 -2.31 26.86
C SER A 226 10.03 -1.75 26.32
N ALA A 227 10.40 -0.52 26.71
CA ALA A 227 11.63 0.11 26.31
C ALA A 227 12.87 -0.66 26.83
N TYR A 228 12.80 -1.17 28.06
CA TYR A 228 13.90 -1.92 28.63
C TYR A 228 14.07 -3.29 27.97
N ARG A 229 12.99 -3.96 27.59
CA ARG A 229 13.02 -5.20 26.80
C ARG A 229 13.68 -5.00 25.44
N ALA A 230 13.28 -3.97 24.71
CA ALA A 230 13.92 -3.60 23.44
C ALA A 230 15.42 -3.34 23.62
N THR A 231 15.79 -2.55 24.61
CA THR A 231 17.20 -2.27 24.92
C THR A 231 17.98 -3.53 25.28
N THR A 232 17.35 -4.49 25.99
CA THR A 232 18.01 -5.76 26.35
C THR A 232 18.30 -6.59 25.09
N VAL A 233 17.36 -6.63 24.12
CA VAL A 233 17.56 -7.31 22.83
C VAL A 233 18.67 -6.62 22.02
N VAL A 234 18.65 -5.28 21.90
CA VAL A 234 19.73 -4.53 21.22
C VAL A 234 21.10 -4.83 21.81
N ARG A 235 21.20 -4.81 23.15
CA ARG A 235 22.49 -5.12 23.82
C ARG A 235 22.93 -6.56 23.57
N TYR A 236 22.00 -7.49 23.51
CA TYR A 236 22.31 -8.88 23.21
C TYR A 236 22.80 -9.05 21.78
N LEU A 237 22.05 -8.53 20.79
CA LEU A 237 22.43 -8.57 19.37
C LEU A 237 23.79 -7.87 19.12
N ALA A 238 24.07 -6.76 19.81
CA ALA A 238 25.37 -6.10 19.74
C ALA A 238 26.49 -7.00 20.29
N GLY A 239 26.23 -7.81 21.31
CA GLY A 239 27.14 -8.82 21.82
C GLY A 239 27.42 -9.95 20.82
N GLU A 240 26.44 -10.29 19.98
CA GLU A 240 26.54 -11.26 18.89
C GLU A 240 27.13 -10.65 17.59
N GLY A 241 27.57 -9.39 17.63
CA GLY A 241 28.29 -8.75 16.54
C GLY A 241 27.46 -7.95 15.56
N VAL A 242 26.16 -7.74 15.83
CA VAL A 242 25.34 -6.79 15.05
C VAL A 242 25.82 -5.37 15.36
N PRO A 243 26.11 -4.52 14.36
CA PRO A 243 26.63 -3.18 14.61
C PRO A 243 25.67 -2.31 15.43
N GLY A 244 26.11 -1.83 16.58
CA GLY A 244 25.28 -0.98 17.44
C GLY A 244 24.88 0.35 16.82
N THR A 245 25.62 0.80 15.80
CA THR A 245 25.32 2.02 15.03
C THR A 245 24.11 1.88 14.10
N GLN A 246 23.73 0.65 13.77
CA GLN A 246 22.57 0.35 12.92
C GLN A 246 21.30 0.07 13.75
N MET A 247 21.40 0.00 15.08
CA MET A 247 20.27 -0.43 15.91
C MET A 247 19.69 0.70 16.73
N VAL A 248 18.35 0.77 16.76
CA VAL A 248 17.58 1.67 17.63
C VAL A 248 16.62 0.82 18.48
N ALA A 249 16.52 1.14 19.79
CA ALA A 249 15.56 0.52 20.71
C ALA A 249 14.37 1.45 20.96
N ASN A 250 13.15 0.98 20.71
CA ASN A 250 11.91 1.70 20.93
C ASN A 250 10.99 0.95 21.90
N GLY A 251 10.31 1.66 22.79
CA GLY A 251 9.28 1.09 23.65
C GLY A 251 7.92 1.71 23.33
N TYR A 252 6.92 0.88 23.04
CA TYR A 252 5.58 1.34 22.64
C TYR A 252 4.49 1.05 23.66
N SER A 253 4.84 0.49 24.82
CA SER A 253 3.82 0.11 25.81
C SER A 253 2.75 -0.79 25.17
N ASP A 254 1.48 -0.53 25.42
CA ASP A 254 0.31 -1.21 24.83
C ASP A 254 -0.38 -0.42 23.72
N THR A 255 0.30 0.61 23.16
CA THR A 255 -0.29 1.55 22.19
C THR A 255 -0.38 1.00 20.77
N ARG A 256 0.36 -0.09 20.47
CA ARG A 256 0.38 -0.74 19.14
C ARG A 256 0.04 -2.23 19.26
N PRO A 257 -1.21 -2.60 19.59
CA PRO A 257 -1.61 -3.98 19.69
C PRO A 257 -1.77 -4.62 18.31
N LEU A 258 -1.32 -5.89 18.14
CA LEU A 258 -1.61 -6.69 16.95
C LEU A 258 -3.04 -7.21 16.93
N VAL A 259 -3.58 -7.50 18.11
CA VAL A 259 -4.97 -7.93 18.28
C VAL A 259 -5.65 -7.09 19.35
N PRO A 260 -6.96 -6.83 19.23
CA PRO A 260 -7.68 -6.01 20.18
C PRO A 260 -7.72 -6.66 21.58
N PRO A 261 -7.84 -5.87 22.67
CA PRO A 261 -7.85 -6.39 24.04
C PRO A 261 -8.92 -7.45 24.34
N ALA A 262 -10.01 -7.48 23.56
CA ALA A 262 -11.08 -8.46 23.69
C ALA A 262 -10.73 -9.84 23.11
N ASP A 263 -9.66 -9.94 22.32
CA ASP A 263 -9.19 -11.21 21.78
C ASP A 263 -8.60 -12.09 22.87
N PRO A 264 -8.97 -13.39 22.94
CA PRO A 264 -8.43 -14.32 23.94
C PRO A 264 -6.90 -14.45 23.91
N THR A 265 -6.28 -14.19 22.77
CA THR A 265 -4.82 -14.26 22.58
C THR A 265 -4.11 -12.93 22.84
N ALA A 266 -4.84 -11.85 23.12
CA ALA A 266 -4.30 -10.49 23.24
C ALA A 266 -3.13 -10.38 24.23
N ILE A 267 -3.18 -11.13 25.33
CA ILE A 267 -2.13 -11.08 26.35
C ILE A 267 -0.82 -11.63 25.80
N SER A 268 -0.84 -12.75 25.10
CA SER A 268 0.36 -13.41 24.57
C SER A 268 0.85 -12.76 23.29
N VAL A 269 -0.04 -12.43 22.35
CA VAL A 269 0.32 -11.89 21.04
C VAL A 269 0.83 -10.45 21.14
N ASN A 270 0.21 -9.62 21.99
CA ASN A 270 0.62 -8.23 22.14
C ASN A 270 1.89 -8.07 23.01
N ARG A 271 2.23 -9.05 23.86
CA ARG A 271 3.53 -9.08 24.56
C ARG A 271 4.59 -9.65 23.62
N ARG A 272 5.22 -8.79 22.88
CA ARG A 272 6.21 -9.15 21.86
C ARG A 272 7.38 -8.20 21.81
N VAL A 273 8.43 -8.63 21.12
CA VAL A 273 9.49 -7.74 20.62
C VAL A 273 9.54 -7.94 19.12
N ASP A 274 9.44 -6.84 18.41
CA ASP A 274 9.58 -6.80 16.98
C ASP A 274 11.00 -6.38 16.62
N VAL A 275 11.63 -7.10 15.70
CA VAL A 275 12.87 -6.68 15.06
C VAL A 275 12.51 -6.25 13.65
N VAL A 276 12.68 -4.97 13.37
CA VAL A 276 12.33 -4.38 12.08
C VAL A 276 13.63 -4.16 11.29
N VAL A 277 13.74 -4.83 10.15
CA VAL A 277 14.77 -4.52 9.14
C VAL A 277 14.21 -3.39 8.30
N LEU A 278 14.72 -2.16 8.54
CA LEU A 278 14.17 -0.96 7.90
C LEU A 278 14.48 -0.95 6.41
N SER A 279 13.50 -0.55 5.62
CA SER A 279 13.67 -0.38 4.18
C SER A 279 14.63 0.76 3.87
N ASN A 280 15.43 0.58 2.80
CA ASN A 280 16.31 1.60 2.24
C ASN A 280 15.69 2.32 1.03
N ALA A 281 14.47 1.94 0.62
CA ALA A 281 13.78 2.54 -0.51
C ALA A 281 13.18 3.92 -0.17
N SER A 282 12.77 4.65 -1.20
CA SER A 282 12.06 5.92 -1.05
C SER A 282 10.74 5.76 -0.28
N ALA A 283 10.24 6.85 0.29
CA ALA A 283 8.97 6.83 1.02
C ALA A 283 7.81 6.38 0.12
N GLU A 284 7.82 6.85 -1.13
CA GLU A 284 6.81 6.50 -2.15
C GLU A 284 6.87 5.01 -2.52
N ALA A 285 8.07 4.42 -2.61
CA ALA A 285 8.24 2.99 -2.86
C ALA A 285 7.80 2.15 -1.65
N ASN A 286 8.08 2.62 -0.45
CA ASN A 286 7.70 1.95 0.79
C ASN A 286 6.18 1.85 0.97
N GLU A 287 5.40 2.82 0.51
CA GLU A 287 3.94 2.76 0.52
C GLU A 287 3.37 1.59 -0.30
N LEU A 288 4.15 1.05 -1.25
CA LEU A 288 3.75 -0.07 -2.10
C LEU A 288 4.07 -1.45 -1.49
N LEU A 289 5.00 -1.53 -0.53
CA LEU A 289 5.48 -2.80 0.03
C LEU A 289 4.37 -3.68 0.62
N PRO A 290 3.40 -3.16 1.42
CA PRO A 290 2.34 -3.99 1.98
C PRO A 290 1.47 -4.65 0.91
N GLY A 291 1.25 -3.97 -0.23
CA GLY A 291 0.49 -4.52 -1.35
C GLY A 291 1.20 -5.69 -2.03
N LEU A 292 2.53 -5.66 -2.10
CA LEU A 292 3.35 -6.74 -2.66
C LEU A 292 3.36 -7.96 -1.74
N ASP A 293 3.41 -7.76 -0.41
CA ASP A 293 3.38 -8.85 0.57
C ASP A 293 2.03 -9.58 0.59
N ALA A 294 0.92 -8.83 0.54
CA ALA A 294 -0.43 -9.39 0.48
C ALA A 294 -0.66 -10.24 -0.78
N GLY A 295 -0.16 -9.80 -1.95
CA GLY A 295 -0.30 -10.52 -3.22
C GLY A 295 0.44 -11.87 -3.23
N ASN A 296 1.60 -11.97 -2.59
CA ASN A 296 2.38 -13.21 -2.53
C ASN A 296 1.87 -14.21 -1.49
N THR A 297 1.18 -13.74 -0.44
CA THR A 297 0.57 -14.65 0.56
C THR A 297 -0.65 -15.38 0.03
N GLU A 298 -1.38 -14.80 -0.94
CA GLU A 298 -2.54 -15.45 -1.56
C GLU A 298 -2.15 -16.53 -2.56
N GLU A 299 -1.05 -16.38 -3.31
CA GLU A 299 -0.56 -17.38 -4.27
C GLU A 299 0.03 -18.63 -3.60
N GLY A 300 0.49 -18.54 -2.35
CA GLY A 300 1.10 -19.65 -1.60
C GLY A 300 0.13 -20.62 -0.94
N THR A 301 -1.19 -20.34 -0.93
CA THR A 301 -2.20 -21.20 -0.26
C THR A 301 -2.94 -22.15 -1.18
N ASP A 302 -2.72 -22.14 -2.50
CA ASP A 302 -3.38 -23.00 -3.51
C ASP A 302 -2.47 -24.13 -4.06
N GLY A 303 -1.44 -24.56 -3.33
CA GLY A 303 -0.49 -25.61 -3.71
C GLY A 303 -0.68 -26.93 -2.95
#